data_b52022fa7e3036b0d65a9612703a51ee
#
_entry.id   b52022fa7e3036b0d65a9612703a51ee
#
_cell.length_a   1.000
_cell.length_b   1.000
_cell.length_c   1.000
_cell.angle_alpha   90.00
_cell.angle_beta   90.00
_cell.angle_gamma   90.00
#
_symmetry.space_group_name_H-M   'P 1'
#
loop_
_entity.id
_entity.type
_entity.pdbx_description
1 polymer ?
#
loop_
_entity_poly.entity_id
_entity_poly.type
_entity_poly.pdbx_seq_one_letter_code
_entity_poly.pdbx_strand_id
1 'polypeptide(L)' 'MPINALNDRKKLSSDFNEANDAFIDEVLKALQAGQIPMDLARAYLAHPVAMMHTDGAQAVANYFDRMLAQRPTIDWTPGD' A
#
# COMPACT_ATOMS: atom_id res chain seq x y z
N MET A 1 7.93 25.99 15.70
CA MET A 1 8.78 26.31 14.55
C MET A 1 8.22 25.70 13.27
N PRO A 2 7.98 26.51 12.27
CA PRO A 2 7.46 26.02 11.00
C PRO A 2 8.35 24.96 10.35
N ILE A 3 9.66 25.06 10.55
CA ILE A 3 10.61 24.15 9.96
C ILE A 3 10.40 22.73 10.46
N ASN A 4 10.16 22.57 11.76
CA ASN A 4 9.95 21.22 12.32
C ASN A 4 8.66 20.60 11.80
N ALA A 5 7.58 21.38 11.70
CA ALA A 5 6.33 20.90 11.17
C ALA A 5 6.49 20.49 9.70
N LEU A 6 7.26 21.24 8.95
CA LEU A 6 7.53 20.95 7.54
C LEU A 6 8.32 19.66 7.39
N ASN A 7 9.33 19.45 8.24
CA ASN A 7 10.13 18.23 8.23
C ASN A 7 9.29 17.02 8.58
N ASP A 8 8.37 17.14 9.54
CA ASP A 8 7.49 16.06 9.92
C ASP A 8 6.57 15.67 8.77
N ARG A 9 6.01 16.64 8.06
CA ARG A 9 5.18 16.38 6.88
C ARG A 9 5.96 15.67 5.80
N LYS A 10 7.20 16.10 5.57
CA LYS A 10 8.07 15.50 4.56
C LYS A 10 8.37 14.06 4.90
N LYS A 11 8.63 13.78 6.19
CA LYS A 11 8.90 12.43 6.65
C LYS A 11 7.67 11.52 6.47
N LEU A 12 6.48 12.00 6.83
CA LEU A 12 5.26 11.24 6.66
C LEU A 12 4.98 10.91 5.19
N SER A 13 5.18 11.90 4.30
CA SER A 13 5.03 11.67 2.87
C SER A 13 6.03 10.64 2.35
N SER A 14 7.27 10.71 2.82
CA SER A 14 8.31 9.78 2.42
C SER A 14 7.98 8.37 2.88
N ASP A 15 7.56 8.21 4.14
CA ASP A 15 7.17 6.91 4.69
C ASP A 15 5.97 6.33 3.93
N PHE A 16 5.00 7.17 3.59
CA PHE A 16 3.84 6.74 2.82
C PHE A 16 4.26 6.25 1.44
N ASN A 17 5.13 6.99 0.76
CA ASN A 17 5.62 6.63 -0.57
C ASN A 17 6.41 5.32 -0.52
N GLU A 18 7.24 5.13 0.49
CA GLU A 18 7.98 3.89 0.66
C GLU A 18 7.04 2.70 0.85
N ALA A 19 6.02 2.86 1.69
CA ALA A 19 5.04 1.80 1.92
C ALA A 19 4.26 1.50 0.65
N ASN A 20 3.87 2.53 -0.10
CA ASN A 20 3.17 2.36 -1.37
C ASN A 20 4.03 1.60 -2.37
N ASP A 21 5.29 1.98 -2.52
CA ASP A 21 6.22 1.29 -3.42
C ASP A 21 6.44 -0.16 -3.01
N ALA A 22 6.61 -0.41 -1.72
CA ALA A 22 6.79 -1.77 -1.21
C ALA A 22 5.54 -2.62 -1.47
N PHE A 23 4.36 -2.04 -1.30
CA PHE A 23 3.11 -2.74 -1.57
C PHE A 23 2.98 -3.09 -3.05
N ILE A 24 3.27 -2.15 -3.94
CA ILE A 24 3.25 -2.37 -5.38
C ILE A 24 4.22 -3.50 -5.75
N ASP A 25 5.43 -3.47 -5.20
CA ASP A 25 6.43 -4.51 -5.45
C ASP A 25 5.92 -5.90 -5.04
N GLU A 26 5.26 -6.00 -3.88
CA GLU A 26 4.73 -7.28 -3.43
C GLU A 26 3.62 -7.79 -4.36
N VAL A 27 2.76 -6.90 -4.83
CA VAL A 27 1.71 -7.28 -5.80
C VAL A 27 2.34 -7.78 -7.09
N LEU A 28 3.33 -7.08 -7.62
CA LEU A 28 4.00 -7.47 -8.86
C LEU A 28 4.77 -8.77 -8.71
N LYS A 29 5.42 -8.99 -7.57
CA LYS A 29 6.10 -10.27 -7.30
C LYS A 29 5.10 -11.43 -7.28
N ALA A 30 3.96 -11.23 -6.63
CA ALA A 30 2.92 -12.27 -6.58
C ALA A 30 2.39 -12.57 -7.97
N LEU A 31 2.21 -11.55 -8.80
CA LEU A 31 1.77 -11.72 -10.19
C LEU A 31 2.81 -12.51 -10.99
N GLN A 32 4.07 -12.14 -10.88
CA GLN A 32 5.17 -12.84 -11.59
C GLN A 32 5.31 -14.28 -11.15
N ALA A 33 5.09 -14.54 -9.87
CA ALA A 33 5.19 -15.90 -9.31
C ALA A 33 3.96 -16.76 -9.61
N GLY A 34 2.93 -16.17 -10.23
CA GLY A 34 1.69 -16.91 -10.53
C GLY A 34 0.79 -17.12 -9.33
N GLN A 35 1.02 -16.40 -8.24
CA GLN A 35 0.20 -16.53 -7.02
C GLN A 35 -1.15 -15.85 -7.18
N ILE A 36 -1.21 -14.79 -7.99
CA ILE A 36 -2.45 -14.06 -8.27
C ILE A 36 -2.57 -13.82 -9.77
N PRO A 37 -3.80 -13.81 -10.31
CA PRO A 37 -4.01 -13.47 -11.71
C PRO A 37 -3.93 -11.96 -11.93
N MET A 38 -3.83 -11.55 -13.18
CA MET A 38 -3.72 -10.14 -13.56
C MET A 38 -4.89 -9.31 -13.02
N ASP A 39 -6.11 -9.85 -13.09
CA ASP A 39 -7.29 -9.12 -12.63
C ASP A 39 -7.21 -8.79 -11.15
N LEU A 40 -6.76 -9.75 -10.35
CA LEU A 40 -6.62 -9.56 -8.92
C LEU A 40 -5.47 -8.59 -8.61
N ALA A 41 -4.38 -8.67 -9.36
CA ALA A 41 -3.27 -7.73 -9.21
C ALA A 41 -3.75 -6.30 -9.45
N ARG A 42 -4.54 -6.08 -10.51
CA ARG A 42 -5.12 -4.77 -10.79
C ARG A 42 -6.00 -4.29 -9.65
N ALA A 43 -6.83 -5.18 -9.12
CA ALA A 43 -7.72 -4.83 -8.01
C ALA A 43 -6.92 -4.37 -6.79
N TYR A 44 -5.84 -5.07 -6.46
CA TYR A 44 -4.99 -4.68 -5.35
C TYR A 44 -4.28 -3.35 -5.59
N LEU A 45 -3.87 -3.08 -6.82
CA LEU A 45 -3.20 -1.81 -7.14
C LEU A 45 -4.20 -0.64 -7.14
N ALA A 46 -5.44 -0.88 -7.51
CA ALA A 46 -6.48 0.15 -7.57
C ALA A 46 -7.10 0.43 -6.20
N HIS A 47 -7.12 -0.55 -5.30
CA HIS A 47 -7.81 -0.45 -4.02
C HIS A 47 -7.32 0.73 -3.17
N PRO A 48 -6.02 0.95 -2.99
CA PRO A 48 -5.55 2.09 -2.19
C PRO A 48 -5.98 3.44 -2.78
N VAL A 49 -6.04 3.54 -4.10
CA VAL A 49 -6.47 4.79 -4.76
C VAL A 49 -7.94 5.07 -4.45
N ALA A 50 -8.79 4.05 -4.55
CA ALA A 50 -10.20 4.19 -4.20
C ALA A 50 -10.38 4.51 -2.73
N MET A 51 -9.63 3.84 -1.87
CA MET A 51 -9.67 4.07 -0.42
C MET A 51 -9.24 5.49 -0.06
N MET A 52 -8.26 6.04 -0.79
CA MET A 52 -7.81 7.41 -0.57
C MET A 52 -8.95 8.41 -0.78
N HIS A 53 -9.80 8.17 -1.77
CA HIS A 53 -10.92 9.04 -2.06
C HIS A 53 -12.05 8.94 -1.04
N THR A 54 -12.23 7.77 -0.44
CA THR A 54 -13.36 7.54 0.48
C THR A 54 -12.95 7.64 1.94
N ASP A 55 -11.79 7.14 2.30
CA ASP A 55 -11.38 6.99 3.70
C ASP A 55 -10.18 7.85 4.10
N GLY A 56 -9.46 8.39 3.13
CA GLY A 56 -8.33 9.29 3.37
C GLY A 56 -6.99 8.59 3.52
N ALA A 57 -5.94 9.40 3.63
CA ALA A 57 -4.56 8.93 3.61
C ALA A 57 -4.21 8.03 4.79
N GLN A 58 -4.76 8.33 5.98
CA GLN A 58 -4.43 7.53 7.16
C GLN A 58 -4.96 6.09 7.02
N ALA A 59 -6.14 5.93 6.45
CA ALA A 59 -6.71 4.60 6.22
C ALA A 59 -5.84 3.81 5.23
N VAL A 60 -5.34 4.47 4.20
CA VAL A 60 -4.45 3.84 3.22
C VAL A 60 -3.13 3.44 3.87
N ALA A 61 -2.56 4.30 4.70
CA ALA A 61 -1.33 3.98 5.42
C ALA A 61 -1.52 2.76 6.33
N ASN A 62 -2.64 2.69 7.03
CA ASN A 62 -2.97 1.53 7.88
C ASN A 62 -3.13 0.26 7.05
N TYR A 63 -3.75 0.37 5.89
CA TYR A 63 -3.91 -0.75 4.96
C TYR A 63 -2.55 -1.28 4.51
N PHE A 64 -1.64 -0.40 4.09
CA PHE A 64 -0.29 -0.80 3.70
C PHE A 64 0.43 -1.48 4.86
N ASP A 65 0.35 -0.92 6.06
CA ASP A 65 1.01 -1.50 7.22
C ASP A 65 0.52 -2.92 7.49
N ARG A 66 -0.79 -3.15 7.39
CA ARG A 66 -1.36 -4.49 7.60
C ARG A 66 -0.88 -5.47 6.55
N MET A 67 -0.91 -5.05 5.28
CA MET A 67 -0.50 -5.93 4.19
C MET A 67 0.99 -6.26 4.27
N LEU A 68 1.81 -5.24 4.50
CA LEU A 68 3.26 -5.42 4.54
C LEU A 68 3.72 -6.20 5.78
N ALA A 69 2.95 -6.15 6.86
CA ALA A 69 3.27 -6.94 8.06
C ALA A 69 3.17 -8.43 7.79
N GLN A 70 2.46 -8.85 6.77
CA GLN A 70 2.32 -10.26 6.40
C GLN A 70 3.48 -10.80 5.56
N ARG A 71 4.38 -9.91 5.12
CA ARG A 71 5.52 -10.36 4.30
C ARG A 71 6.36 -11.38 5.03
N PRO A 72 6.98 -12.33 4.31
CA PRO A 72 6.96 -12.50 2.85
C PRO A 72 5.76 -13.26 2.32
N THR A 73 4.89 -13.76 3.19
CA THR A 73 3.75 -14.59 2.79
C THR A 73 2.45 -13.82 3.00
N ILE A 74 2.14 -12.96 2.03
CA ILE A 74 0.91 -12.18 2.08
C ILE A 74 -0.27 -13.04 1.66
N ASP A 75 -1.37 -12.94 2.39
CA ASP A 75 -2.62 -13.61 2.06
C ASP A 75 -3.37 -12.81 1.01
N TRP A 76 -3.29 -13.24 -0.24
CA TRP A 76 -3.92 -12.57 -1.37
C TRP A 76 -5.33 -13.10 -1.59
N THR A 77 -6.14 -13.14 -0.55
CA THR A 77 -7.52 -13.56 -0.74
C THR A 77 -8.31 -12.46 -1.44
N PRO A 78 -9.21 -12.83 -2.36
CA PRO A 78 -10.14 -11.85 -2.93
C PRO A 78 -10.94 -11.21 -1.82
N GLY A 79 -10.92 -9.89 -1.76
CA GLY A 79 -11.68 -9.18 -0.76
C GLY A 79 -13.17 -9.44 -0.93
N ASP A 80 -13.87 -9.31 0.12
CA ASP A 80 -15.32 -9.47 0.10
C ASP A 80 -16.03 -8.30 -0.51
#